data_042099c67ee459e9a1344d34e9188d4e
#
_entry.id   042099c67ee459e9a1344d34e9188d4e
#
_cell.length_a   1.000
_cell.length_b   1.000
_cell.length_c   1.000
_cell.angle_alpha   90.00
_cell.angle_beta   90.00
_cell.angle_gamma   90.00
#
_symmetry.space_group_name_H-M   'P 1'
#
loop_
_entity.id
_entity.type
_entity.pdbx_description
1 polymer ?
#
loop_
_entity_poly.entity_id
_entity_poly.type
_entity_poly.pdbx_seq_one_letter_code
_entity_poly.pdbx_strand_id
1 'polypeptide(L)'
;AAQDILQAHMGLLKDPFLLSHAQKIIAQGKTAAFAFNEAIRASVELLKKTKNRFLMERIADLKDLRKRVLLALNGQSAALPAFPAGCVIFAEDLLPSDLAFLEGRVSGVVLAAGSPTAHVCIMLRNMGLPALACAGEEVLQIPAGSDTFIDAAQGTLYINPSAPDRARLLTEMDAARLQLEQDIQAGQAPALTLDGVRITVGGNICNEKEALQAYQNGADSLGLVRTELLFLQNQTHAPSEDEQLRQYQGIVNAMHGRPISAVAFMVQPNNGCVCFYRC
;
A
#
# COMPACT_ATOMS: atom_id res chain seq x y z
N ALA A 1 -0.69 -1.32 8.11
CA ALA A 1 -0.07 -1.57 6.78
C ALA A 1 1.34 -2.15 6.90
N ALA A 2 2.29 -1.46 7.58
CA ALA A 2 3.68 -1.92 7.68
C ALA A 2 3.84 -3.25 8.41
N GLN A 3 3.15 -3.40 9.51
CA GLN A 3 3.17 -4.60 10.35
C GLN A 3 2.57 -5.80 9.59
N ASP A 4 1.58 -5.56 8.76
CA ASP A 4 0.90 -6.58 7.95
C ASP A 4 1.83 -7.13 6.85
N ILE A 5 2.63 -6.26 6.21
CA ILE A 5 3.62 -6.65 5.21
C ILE A 5 4.69 -7.56 5.84
N LEU A 6 5.20 -7.19 7.01
CA LEU A 6 6.20 -7.99 7.72
C LEU A 6 5.61 -9.34 8.17
N GLN A 7 4.35 -9.36 8.56
CA GLN A 7 3.65 -10.58 8.95
C GLN A 7 3.43 -11.50 7.73
N ALA A 8 3.10 -10.93 6.57
CA ALA A 8 3.04 -11.65 5.30
C ALA A 8 4.39 -12.30 4.94
N HIS A 9 5.50 -11.55 5.09
CA HIS A 9 6.84 -12.08 4.87
C HIS A 9 7.19 -13.21 5.83
N MET A 10 6.78 -13.12 7.09
CA MET A 10 6.97 -14.22 8.06
C MET A 10 6.19 -15.48 7.66
N GLY A 11 5.00 -15.32 7.08
CA GLY A 11 4.23 -16.44 6.53
C GLY A 11 4.96 -17.10 5.34
N LEU A 12 5.44 -16.30 4.40
CA LEU A 12 6.20 -16.78 3.24
C LEU A 12 7.51 -17.47 3.63
N LEU A 13 8.19 -17.00 4.69
CA LEU A 13 9.39 -17.65 5.23
C LEU A 13 9.13 -19.06 5.77
N LYS A 14 7.90 -19.36 6.16
CA LYS A 14 7.49 -20.67 6.67
C LYS A 14 6.94 -21.58 5.57
N ASP A 15 6.91 -21.13 4.32
CA ASP A 15 6.42 -21.94 3.20
C ASP A 15 7.27 -23.21 3.05
N PRO A 16 6.66 -24.41 3.20
CA PRO A 16 7.39 -25.67 3.13
C PRO A 16 8.06 -25.90 1.77
N PHE A 17 7.49 -25.41 0.67
CA PHE A 17 8.06 -25.54 -0.66
C PHE A 17 9.36 -24.74 -0.76
N LEU A 18 9.33 -23.48 -0.31
CA LEU A 18 10.49 -22.59 -0.32
C LEU A 18 11.63 -23.15 0.54
N LEU A 19 11.31 -23.55 1.78
CA LEU A 19 12.30 -24.08 2.72
C LEU A 19 12.90 -25.40 2.25
N SER A 20 12.07 -26.37 1.80
CA SER A 20 12.56 -27.66 1.34
C SER A 20 13.44 -27.53 0.10
N HIS A 21 13.12 -26.61 -0.81
CA HIS A 21 13.92 -26.34 -1.99
C HIS A 21 15.29 -25.75 -1.61
N ALA A 22 15.31 -24.75 -0.73
CA ALA A 22 16.56 -24.18 -0.23
C ALA A 22 17.42 -25.22 0.51
N GLN A 23 16.82 -26.03 1.39
CA GLN A 23 17.52 -27.10 2.12
C GLN A 23 18.17 -28.13 1.19
N LYS A 24 17.50 -28.55 0.12
CA LYS A 24 18.04 -29.44 -0.89
C LYS A 24 19.30 -28.88 -1.56
N ILE A 25 19.29 -27.58 -1.86
CA ILE A 25 20.44 -26.90 -2.49
C ILE A 25 21.61 -26.77 -1.48
N ILE A 26 21.30 -26.46 -0.20
CA ILE A 26 22.32 -26.43 0.86
C ILE A 26 22.97 -27.80 1.05
N ALA A 27 22.18 -28.89 1.02
CA ALA A 27 22.69 -30.24 1.12
C ALA A 27 23.65 -30.62 -0.04
N GLN A 28 23.59 -29.89 -1.16
CA GLN A 28 24.52 -30.03 -2.29
C GLN A 28 25.81 -29.17 -2.11
N GLY A 29 26.03 -28.59 -0.91
CA GLY A 29 27.23 -27.82 -0.60
C GLY A 29 27.19 -26.36 -1.04
N LYS A 30 25.99 -25.81 -1.38
CA LYS A 30 25.84 -24.41 -1.72
C LYS A 30 25.60 -23.57 -0.48
N THR A 31 25.93 -22.26 -0.55
CA THR A 31 25.68 -21.34 0.56
C THR A 31 24.18 -21.11 0.77
N ALA A 32 23.78 -20.76 1.99
CA ALA A 32 22.39 -20.45 2.32
C ALA A 32 21.84 -19.29 1.47
N ALA A 33 22.66 -18.27 1.22
CA ALA A 33 22.29 -17.13 0.37
C ALA A 33 21.98 -17.56 -1.07
N PHE A 34 22.85 -18.38 -1.67
CA PHE A 34 22.62 -18.92 -3.01
C PHE A 34 21.37 -19.80 -3.04
N ALA A 35 21.24 -20.72 -2.08
CA ALA A 35 20.13 -21.65 -2.01
C ALA A 35 18.78 -20.94 -1.87
N PHE A 36 18.69 -19.93 -1.01
CA PHE A 36 17.47 -19.14 -0.84
C PHE A 36 17.13 -18.33 -2.10
N ASN A 37 18.14 -17.73 -2.73
CA ASN A 37 17.95 -17.02 -4.00
C ASN A 37 17.35 -17.93 -5.09
N GLU A 38 17.87 -19.14 -5.25
CA GLU A 38 17.36 -20.10 -6.23
C GLU A 38 15.97 -20.63 -5.88
N ALA A 39 15.68 -20.84 -4.60
CA ALA A 39 14.34 -21.23 -4.14
C ALA A 39 13.28 -20.15 -4.46
N ILE A 40 13.59 -18.89 -4.20
CA ILE A 40 12.72 -17.76 -4.58
C ILE A 40 12.56 -17.68 -6.09
N ARG A 41 13.64 -17.83 -6.86
CA ARG A 41 13.61 -17.80 -8.32
C ARG A 41 12.69 -18.88 -8.88
N ALA A 42 12.77 -20.10 -8.37
CA ALA A 42 11.89 -21.20 -8.76
C ALA A 42 10.43 -20.89 -8.44
N SER A 43 10.14 -20.32 -7.26
CA SER A 43 8.78 -19.91 -6.86
C SER A 43 8.24 -18.82 -7.79
N VAL A 44 9.03 -17.80 -8.13
CA VAL A 44 8.66 -16.74 -9.06
C VAL A 44 8.34 -17.28 -10.45
N GLU A 45 9.17 -18.19 -10.98
CA GLU A 45 8.92 -18.81 -12.29
C GLU A 45 7.65 -19.67 -12.28
N LEU A 46 7.35 -20.34 -11.17
CA LEU A 46 6.11 -21.09 -11.01
C LEU A 46 4.90 -20.16 -11.04
N LEU A 47 4.94 -19.04 -10.30
CA LEU A 47 3.86 -18.05 -10.27
C LEU A 47 3.62 -17.41 -11.64
N LYS A 48 4.69 -17.07 -12.38
CA LYS A 48 4.57 -16.52 -13.74
C LYS A 48 3.82 -17.45 -14.69
N LYS A 49 4.03 -18.78 -14.55
CA LYS A 49 3.35 -19.77 -15.40
C LYS A 49 1.85 -19.85 -15.17
N THR A 50 1.36 -19.44 -14.01
CA THR A 50 -0.06 -19.52 -13.69
C THR A 50 -0.91 -18.48 -14.45
N LYS A 51 -0.30 -17.39 -14.97
CA LYS A 51 -0.97 -16.26 -15.62
C LYS A 51 -2.10 -15.64 -14.77
N ASN A 52 -2.13 -15.91 -13.49
CA ASN A 52 -3.12 -15.39 -12.56
C ASN A 52 -2.65 -14.03 -12.01
N ARG A 53 -3.43 -12.98 -12.26
CA ARG A 53 -3.09 -11.60 -11.87
C ARG A 53 -2.83 -11.46 -10.36
N PHE A 54 -3.62 -12.09 -9.52
CA PHE A 54 -3.45 -12.04 -8.06
C PHE A 54 -2.16 -12.74 -7.57
N LEU A 55 -1.78 -13.82 -8.25
CA LEU A 55 -0.52 -14.51 -7.95
C LEU A 55 0.70 -13.76 -8.48
N MET A 56 0.53 -12.96 -9.53
CA MET A 56 1.60 -12.08 -10.03
C MET A 56 1.98 -10.97 -9.05
N GLU A 57 1.03 -10.46 -8.28
CA GLU A 57 1.28 -9.47 -7.23
C GLU A 57 2.19 -10.03 -6.12
N ARG A 58 2.08 -11.32 -5.82
CA ARG A 58 2.98 -12.02 -4.87
C ARG A 58 4.44 -12.11 -5.31
N ILE A 59 4.73 -11.89 -6.58
CA ILE A 59 6.13 -11.85 -7.07
C ILE A 59 6.89 -10.68 -6.44
N ALA A 60 6.23 -9.55 -6.22
CA ALA A 60 6.83 -8.40 -5.54
C ALA A 60 7.20 -8.76 -4.10
N ASP A 61 6.30 -9.42 -3.36
CA ASP A 61 6.53 -9.86 -1.98
C ASP A 61 7.68 -10.86 -1.89
N LEU A 62 7.76 -11.82 -2.82
CA LEU A 62 8.88 -12.78 -2.88
C LEU A 62 10.22 -12.10 -3.18
N LYS A 63 10.24 -11.10 -4.04
CA LYS A 63 11.45 -10.31 -4.33
C LYS A 63 11.89 -9.49 -3.11
N ASP A 64 10.93 -8.89 -2.40
CA ASP A 64 11.17 -8.15 -1.17
C ASP A 64 11.74 -9.08 -0.09
N LEU A 65 11.08 -10.20 0.16
CA LEU A 65 11.55 -11.22 1.09
C LEU A 65 12.97 -11.68 0.76
N ARG A 66 13.27 -11.93 -0.53
CA ARG A 66 14.61 -12.28 -0.99
C ARG A 66 15.65 -11.25 -0.58
N LYS A 67 15.39 -9.95 -0.88
CA LYS A 67 16.29 -8.85 -0.54
C LYS A 67 16.58 -8.83 0.96
N ARG A 68 15.54 -8.91 1.78
CA ARG A 68 15.65 -8.87 3.24
C ARG A 68 16.44 -10.05 3.82
N VAL A 69 16.15 -11.26 3.36
CA VAL A 69 16.86 -12.47 3.82
C VAL A 69 18.33 -12.43 3.40
N LEU A 70 18.64 -12.01 2.18
CA LEU A 70 20.03 -11.91 1.72
C LEU A 70 20.81 -10.85 2.51
N LEU A 71 20.19 -9.71 2.84
CA LEU A 71 20.80 -8.70 3.70
C LEU A 71 21.06 -9.27 5.11
N ALA A 72 20.08 -9.95 5.69
CA ALA A 72 20.21 -10.56 7.01
C ALA A 72 21.32 -11.64 7.04
N LEU A 73 21.41 -12.49 6.01
CA LEU A 73 22.46 -13.49 5.89
C LEU A 73 23.86 -12.88 5.75
N ASN A 74 23.96 -11.67 5.22
CA ASN A 74 25.21 -10.91 5.11
C ASN A 74 25.47 -10.03 6.35
N GLY A 75 24.68 -10.16 7.42
CA GLY A 75 24.82 -9.33 8.63
C GLY A 75 24.45 -7.86 8.43
N GLN A 76 23.73 -7.54 7.35
CA GLN A 76 23.31 -6.19 7.03
C GLN A 76 21.86 -5.96 7.48
N SER A 77 21.58 -4.74 7.94
CA SER A 77 20.21 -4.34 8.26
C SER A 77 19.43 -4.05 6.98
N ALA A 78 18.18 -4.52 6.92
CA ALA A 78 17.23 -4.13 5.88
C ALA A 78 16.55 -2.77 6.17
N ALA A 79 16.95 -2.06 7.24
CA ALA A 79 16.43 -0.75 7.53
C ALA A 79 16.93 0.28 6.50
N LEU A 80 16.03 1.17 6.09
CA LEU A 80 16.43 2.32 5.29
C LEU A 80 17.41 3.20 6.08
N PRO A 81 18.35 3.88 5.39
CA PRO A 81 19.23 4.82 6.04
C PRO A 81 18.44 5.90 6.79
N ALA A 82 19.03 6.49 7.81
CA ALA A 82 18.42 7.63 8.48
C ALA A 82 18.30 8.81 7.51
N PHE A 83 17.13 9.41 7.42
CA PHE A 83 16.88 10.58 6.59
C PHE A 83 16.13 11.66 7.40
N PRO A 84 16.28 12.94 7.05
CA PRO A 84 15.59 14.04 7.71
C PRO A 84 14.07 13.88 7.61
N ALA A 85 13.36 14.31 8.67
CA ALA A 85 11.90 14.35 8.62
C ALA A 85 11.44 15.35 7.54
N GLY A 86 10.36 14.99 6.82
CA GLY A 86 9.80 15.85 5.78
C GLY A 86 10.61 15.91 4.48
N CYS A 87 11.59 15.02 4.27
CA CYS A 87 12.33 14.98 3.01
C CYS A 87 11.53 14.28 1.90
N VAL A 88 11.97 14.47 0.67
CA VAL A 88 11.54 13.71 -0.51
C VAL A 88 12.54 12.59 -0.76
N ILE A 89 12.04 11.37 -0.95
CA ILE A 89 12.86 10.20 -1.23
C ILE A 89 12.95 10.00 -2.74
N PHE A 90 14.18 9.84 -3.23
CA PHE A 90 14.48 9.43 -4.59
C PHE A 90 14.99 8.00 -4.59
N ALA A 91 14.37 7.12 -5.36
CA ALA A 91 14.75 5.72 -5.45
C ALA A 91 14.57 5.19 -6.88
N GLU A 92 15.30 4.14 -7.25
CA GLU A 92 15.06 3.42 -8.49
C GLU A 92 13.65 2.81 -8.47
N ASP A 93 13.35 2.07 -7.42
CA ASP A 93 12.04 1.49 -7.10
C ASP A 93 11.97 1.25 -5.59
N LEU A 94 10.76 1.09 -5.05
CA LEU A 94 10.53 0.75 -3.65
C LEU A 94 9.83 -0.60 -3.54
N LEU A 95 10.15 -1.28 -2.46
CA LEU A 95 9.47 -2.50 -2.08
C LEU A 95 8.33 -2.18 -1.09
N PRO A 96 7.28 -2.99 -1.03
CA PRO A 96 6.20 -2.80 -0.07
C PRO A 96 6.69 -2.61 1.37
N SER A 97 7.72 -3.36 1.78
CA SER A 97 8.30 -3.25 3.13
C SER A 97 9.03 -1.92 3.38
N ASP A 98 9.54 -1.26 2.34
CA ASP A 98 10.22 0.02 2.48
C ASP A 98 9.21 1.11 2.90
N LEU A 99 7.94 1.02 2.46
CA LEU A 99 6.88 1.98 2.79
C LEU A 99 6.60 2.08 4.29
N ALA A 100 6.83 0.99 5.01
CA ALA A 100 6.69 0.95 6.46
C ALA A 100 7.54 2.01 7.19
N PHE A 101 8.68 2.35 6.61
CA PHE A 101 9.63 3.31 7.19
C PHE A 101 9.38 4.75 6.73
N LEU A 102 8.51 4.96 5.74
CA LEU A 102 8.22 6.26 5.15
C LEU A 102 7.02 6.95 5.80
N GLU A 103 6.07 6.19 6.35
CA GLU A 103 4.82 6.73 6.89
C GLU A 103 5.06 7.79 7.97
N GLY A 104 4.53 9.01 7.74
CA GLY A 104 4.66 10.15 8.66
C GLY A 104 6.06 10.77 8.74
N ARG A 105 7.03 10.33 7.93
CA ARG A 105 8.42 10.77 8.00
C ARG A 105 8.89 11.51 6.75
N VAL A 106 8.25 11.29 5.61
CA VAL A 106 8.62 11.89 4.31
C VAL A 106 7.48 12.73 3.77
N SER A 107 7.82 13.71 2.94
CA SER A 107 6.84 14.59 2.28
C SER A 107 6.48 14.13 0.87
N GLY A 108 7.23 13.18 0.31
CA GLY A 108 6.94 12.64 -1.02
C GLY A 108 7.97 11.64 -1.50
N VAL A 109 7.69 10.99 -2.62
CA VAL A 109 8.51 9.93 -3.21
C VAL A 109 8.63 10.14 -4.72
N VAL A 110 9.84 9.98 -5.25
CA VAL A 110 10.12 9.99 -6.69
C VAL A 110 10.81 8.68 -7.06
N LEU A 111 10.19 7.92 -7.96
CA LEU A 111 10.71 6.65 -8.44
C LEU A 111 11.21 6.81 -9.88
N ALA A 112 12.47 6.43 -10.11
CA ALA A 112 13.07 6.44 -11.44
C ALA A 112 12.38 5.44 -12.37
N ALA A 113 12.06 4.27 -11.84
CA ALA A 113 11.38 3.18 -12.53
C ALA A 113 9.91 3.01 -12.04
N GLY A 114 9.36 1.84 -12.23
CA GLY A 114 8.03 1.47 -11.76
C GLY A 114 6.92 1.82 -12.75
N SER A 115 5.70 1.91 -12.24
CA SER A 115 4.50 2.29 -12.99
C SER A 115 3.52 2.99 -12.07
N PRO A 116 2.76 3.99 -12.53
CA PRO A 116 1.71 4.63 -11.72
C PRO A 116 0.64 3.64 -11.19
N THR A 117 0.51 2.49 -11.84
CA THR A 117 -0.41 1.40 -11.46
C THR A 117 0.29 0.31 -10.64
N ALA A 118 1.59 0.44 -10.35
CA ALA A 118 2.31 -0.50 -9.51
C ALA A 118 1.74 -0.52 -8.08
N HIS A 119 1.80 -1.67 -7.44
CA HIS A 119 1.25 -1.85 -6.08
C HIS A 119 1.80 -0.83 -5.08
N VAL A 120 3.10 -0.53 -5.16
CA VAL A 120 3.77 0.49 -4.34
C VAL A 120 3.15 1.88 -4.54
N CYS A 121 2.88 2.28 -5.80
CA CYS A 121 2.27 3.58 -6.09
C CYS A 121 0.83 3.68 -5.56
N ILE A 122 0.08 2.58 -5.61
CA ILE A 122 -1.26 2.51 -5.01
C ILE A 122 -1.17 2.66 -3.49
N MET A 123 -0.20 2.00 -2.84
CA MET A 123 0.02 2.12 -1.40
C MET A 123 0.44 3.53 -0.99
N LEU A 124 1.38 4.17 -1.71
CA LEU A 124 1.78 5.57 -1.47
C LEU A 124 0.58 6.52 -1.56
N ARG A 125 -0.29 6.32 -2.56
CA ARG A 125 -1.53 7.10 -2.70
C ARG A 125 -2.46 6.90 -1.51
N ASN A 126 -2.64 5.66 -1.05
CA ASN A 126 -3.47 5.34 0.13
C ASN A 126 -2.89 5.93 1.43
N MET A 127 -1.56 6.11 1.48
CA MET A 127 -0.88 6.80 2.59
C MET A 127 -1.00 8.34 2.49
N GLY A 128 -1.56 8.88 1.40
CA GLY A 128 -1.64 10.31 1.15
C GLY A 128 -0.30 10.94 0.80
N LEU A 129 0.70 10.16 0.39
CA LEU A 129 2.02 10.64 0.01
C LEU A 129 2.06 10.99 -1.48
N PRO A 130 2.41 12.23 -1.86
CA PRO A 130 2.67 12.60 -3.24
C PRO A 130 3.78 11.72 -3.82
N ALA A 131 3.53 11.13 -5.00
CA ALA A 131 4.52 10.27 -5.63
C ALA A 131 4.56 10.47 -7.14
N LEU A 132 5.78 10.45 -7.69
CA LEU A 132 6.04 10.38 -9.13
C LEU A 132 6.68 9.02 -9.43
N ALA A 133 6.25 8.38 -10.51
CA ALA A 133 6.83 7.14 -11.01
C ALA A 133 7.26 7.31 -12.46
N CYS A 134 8.15 6.47 -12.94
CA CYS A 134 8.74 6.58 -14.29
C CYS A 134 9.47 7.92 -14.52
N ALA A 135 10.09 8.48 -13.48
CA ALA A 135 10.76 9.77 -13.57
C ALA A 135 12.11 9.73 -14.33
N GLY A 136 12.60 8.53 -14.69
CA GLY A 136 13.88 8.33 -15.36
C GLY A 136 15.06 8.21 -14.39
N GLU A 137 16.17 7.66 -14.87
CA GLU A 137 17.37 7.44 -14.03
C GLU A 137 18.07 8.73 -13.59
N GLU A 138 17.83 9.82 -14.30
CA GLU A 138 18.43 11.14 -14.02
C GLU A 138 18.06 11.64 -12.61
N VAL A 139 16.88 11.27 -12.09
CA VAL A 139 16.45 11.69 -10.74
C VAL A 139 17.34 11.12 -9.63
N LEU A 140 18.03 10.00 -9.89
CA LEU A 140 18.95 9.37 -8.94
C LEU A 140 20.28 10.14 -8.81
N GLN A 141 20.56 11.05 -9.74
CA GLN A 141 21.77 11.88 -9.72
C GLN A 141 21.57 13.21 -8.99
N ILE A 142 20.34 13.49 -8.54
CA ILE A 142 20.02 14.70 -7.80
C ILE A 142 20.76 14.69 -6.47
N PRO A 143 21.58 15.71 -6.15
CA PRO A 143 22.35 15.75 -4.91
C PRO A 143 21.44 15.72 -3.68
N ALA A 144 21.87 14.98 -2.65
CA ALA A 144 21.17 14.99 -1.37
C ALA A 144 21.14 16.40 -0.76
N GLY A 145 20.01 16.81 -0.23
CA GLY A 145 19.79 18.14 0.32
C GLY A 145 19.34 19.18 -0.71
N SER A 146 19.10 18.79 -1.97
CA SER A 146 18.46 19.68 -2.96
C SER A 146 17.06 20.08 -2.50
N ASP A 147 16.69 21.37 -2.67
CA ASP A 147 15.31 21.84 -2.43
C ASP A 147 14.40 21.30 -3.54
N THR A 148 13.34 20.59 -3.17
CA THR A 148 12.50 19.88 -4.15
C THR A 148 11.01 20.06 -3.86
N PHE A 149 10.21 20.21 -4.94
CA PHE A 149 8.75 20.23 -4.87
C PHE A 149 8.18 19.21 -5.85
N ILE A 150 7.17 18.49 -5.40
CA ILE A 150 6.44 17.50 -6.20
C ILE A 150 5.04 18.02 -6.47
N ASP A 151 4.70 18.20 -7.74
CA ASP A 151 3.32 18.33 -8.18
C ASP A 151 2.85 16.99 -8.76
N ALA A 152 2.27 16.16 -7.92
CA ALA A 152 1.80 14.82 -8.33
C ALA A 152 0.58 14.89 -9.27
N ALA A 153 -0.18 15.98 -9.27
CA ALA A 153 -1.34 16.17 -10.14
C ALA A 153 -0.90 16.47 -11.58
N GLN A 154 0.14 17.31 -11.73
CA GLN A 154 0.73 17.65 -13.04
C GLN A 154 1.87 16.71 -13.46
N GLY A 155 2.30 15.80 -12.57
CA GLY A 155 3.45 14.93 -12.84
C GLY A 155 4.78 15.68 -12.92
N THR A 156 4.94 16.81 -12.23
CA THR A 156 6.09 17.69 -12.34
C THR A 156 6.95 17.66 -11.08
N LEU A 157 8.27 17.62 -11.28
CA LEU A 157 9.27 17.72 -10.23
C LEU A 157 10.07 19.00 -10.43
N TYR A 158 10.12 19.83 -9.41
CA TYR A 158 10.95 21.04 -9.38
C TYR A 158 12.17 20.79 -8.49
N ILE A 159 13.36 21.09 -9.01
CA ILE A 159 14.64 20.87 -8.33
C ILE A 159 15.35 22.21 -8.20
N ASN A 160 15.69 22.62 -6.97
CA ASN A 160 16.33 23.89 -6.67
C ASN A 160 15.65 25.08 -7.38
N PRO A 161 14.32 25.26 -7.22
CA PRO A 161 13.58 26.31 -7.91
C PRO A 161 14.14 27.69 -7.54
N SER A 162 14.02 28.63 -8.47
CA SER A 162 14.38 30.03 -8.20
C SER A 162 13.56 30.60 -7.04
N ALA A 163 14.05 31.64 -6.38
CA ALA A 163 13.32 32.25 -5.26
C ALA A 163 11.87 32.67 -5.63
N PRO A 164 11.61 33.27 -6.83
CA PRO A 164 10.24 33.55 -7.28
C PRO A 164 9.40 32.29 -7.49
N ASP A 165 9.97 31.23 -8.11
CA ASP A 165 9.26 29.97 -8.34
C ASP A 165 8.95 29.28 -7.02
N ARG A 166 9.91 29.26 -6.09
CA ARG A 166 9.70 28.70 -4.76
C ARG A 166 8.55 29.41 -4.02
N ALA A 167 8.51 30.73 -4.07
CA ALA A 167 7.42 31.50 -3.44
C ALA A 167 6.07 31.16 -4.08
N ARG A 168 6.01 31.04 -5.41
CA ARG A 168 4.80 30.64 -6.14
C ARG A 168 4.36 29.24 -5.74
N LEU A 169 5.27 28.25 -5.75
CA LEU A 169 4.97 26.86 -5.40
C LEU A 169 4.45 26.72 -3.96
N LEU A 170 5.05 27.44 -3.00
CA LEU A 170 4.55 27.46 -1.62
C LEU A 170 3.13 28.03 -1.53
N THR A 171 2.84 29.11 -2.26
CA THR A 171 1.49 29.70 -2.32
C THR A 171 0.48 28.73 -2.92
N GLU A 172 0.84 28.02 -3.99
CA GLU A 172 0.01 26.98 -4.62
C GLU A 172 -0.25 25.82 -3.68
N MET A 173 0.77 25.36 -2.92
CA MET A 173 0.61 24.30 -1.91
C MET A 173 -0.34 24.73 -0.77
N ASP A 174 -0.19 25.95 -0.27
CA ASP A 174 -1.07 26.47 0.77
C ASP A 174 -2.51 26.62 0.27
N ALA A 175 -2.69 27.10 -0.96
CA ALA A 175 -4.01 27.21 -1.60
C ALA A 175 -4.65 25.82 -1.79
N ALA A 176 -3.89 24.83 -2.25
CA ALA A 176 -4.40 23.47 -2.41
C ALA A 176 -4.79 22.82 -1.07
N ARG A 177 -4.00 23.06 -0.01
CA ARG A 177 -4.34 22.60 1.35
C ARG A 177 -5.64 23.26 1.85
N LEU A 178 -5.76 24.56 1.70
CA LEU A 178 -6.96 25.30 2.12
C LEU A 178 -8.19 24.83 1.34
N GLN A 179 -8.04 24.58 0.03
CA GLN A 179 -9.12 24.05 -0.80
C GLN A 179 -9.57 22.67 -0.33
N LEU A 180 -8.63 21.77 -0.02
CA LEU A 180 -8.94 20.45 0.52
C LEU A 180 -9.70 20.52 1.84
N GLU A 181 -9.30 21.42 2.75
CA GLU A 181 -10.00 21.64 4.02
C GLU A 181 -11.44 22.15 3.77
N GLN A 182 -11.63 23.07 2.82
CA GLN A 182 -12.94 23.56 2.42
C GLN A 182 -13.79 22.47 1.78
N ASP A 183 -13.21 21.64 0.92
CA ASP A 183 -13.90 20.53 0.26
C ASP A 183 -14.36 19.48 1.28
N ILE A 184 -13.55 19.16 2.30
CA ILE A 184 -13.92 18.26 3.40
C ILE A 184 -15.09 18.86 4.21
N GLN A 185 -15.05 20.16 4.50
CA GLN A 185 -16.15 20.83 5.19
C GLN A 185 -17.43 20.87 4.35
N ALA A 186 -17.31 21.21 3.07
CA ALA A 186 -18.42 21.20 2.13
C ALA A 186 -19.02 19.80 1.94
N GLY A 187 -18.17 18.77 1.98
CA GLY A 187 -18.56 17.37 1.88
C GLY A 187 -19.48 16.89 3.01
N GLN A 188 -19.58 17.63 4.13
CA GLN A 188 -20.55 17.33 5.20
C GLN A 188 -21.99 17.70 4.82
N ALA A 189 -22.19 18.54 3.81
CA ALA A 189 -23.51 18.88 3.30
C ALA A 189 -24.06 17.78 2.39
N PRO A 190 -25.39 17.57 2.32
CA PRO A 190 -25.99 16.63 1.38
C PRO A 190 -25.61 16.96 -0.06
N ALA A 191 -25.19 15.95 -0.82
CA ALA A 191 -24.94 16.09 -2.25
C ALA A 191 -26.29 16.28 -2.99
N LEU A 192 -26.45 17.42 -3.66
CA LEU A 192 -27.64 17.75 -4.43
C LEU A 192 -27.28 18.02 -5.89
N THR A 193 -28.11 17.54 -6.80
CA THR A 193 -28.05 17.95 -8.20
C THR A 193 -28.57 19.37 -8.38
N LEU A 194 -28.35 19.98 -9.55
CA LEU A 194 -28.84 21.34 -9.84
C LEU A 194 -30.38 21.49 -9.77
N ASP A 195 -31.10 20.39 -10.00
CA ASP A 195 -32.54 20.29 -9.87
C ASP A 195 -33.04 19.92 -8.47
N GLY A 196 -32.09 19.84 -7.49
CA GLY A 196 -32.41 19.61 -6.07
C GLY A 196 -32.57 18.15 -5.66
N VAL A 197 -32.26 17.20 -6.53
CA VAL A 197 -32.33 15.78 -6.20
C VAL A 197 -31.13 15.39 -5.33
N ARG A 198 -31.39 14.78 -4.17
CA ARG A 198 -30.35 14.27 -3.27
C ARG A 198 -29.70 13.01 -3.83
N ILE A 199 -28.38 13.02 -3.89
CA ILE A 199 -27.56 11.88 -4.26
C ILE A 199 -26.90 11.32 -2.99
N THR A 200 -27.04 10.04 -2.76
CA THR A 200 -26.35 9.34 -1.64
C THR A 200 -24.90 9.05 -2.03
N VAL A 201 -23.96 9.57 -1.26
CA VAL A 201 -22.53 9.33 -1.45
C VAL A 201 -22.09 8.17 -0.56
N GLY A 202 -21.64 7.06 -1.16
CA GLY A 202 -21.20 5.86 -0.44
C GLY A 202 -19.70 5.63 -0.54
N GLY A 203 -19.04 5.38 0.61
CA GLY A 203 -17.64 4.98 0.66
C GLY A 203 -17.46 3.48 0.40
N ASN A 204 -16.41 3.09 -0.32
CA ASN A 204 -15.94 1.70 -0.39
C ASN A 204 -14.72 1.58 0.52
N ILE A 205 -14.76 0.69 1.50
CA ILE A 205 -13.75 0.59 2.54
C ILE A 205 -13.35 -0.86 2.83
N CYS A 206 -12.20 -1.01 3.49
CA CYS A 206 -11.63 -2.31 3.85
C CYS A 206 -11.44 -2.49 5.37
N ASN A 207 -11.41 -1.40 6.14
CA ASN A 207 -11.09 -1.41 7.57
C ASN A 207 -11.70 -0.21 8.32
N GLU A 208 -11.60 -0.24 9.66
CA GLU A 208 -12.10 0.80 10.54
C GLU A 208 -11.50 2.19 10.25
N LYS A 209 -10.19 2.28 9.97
CA LYS A 209 -9.51 3.56 9.65
C LYS A 209 -10.10 4.21 8.41
N GLU A 210 -10.35 3.42 7.37
CA GLU A 210 -10.97 3.90 6.13
C GLU A 210 -12.44 4.28 6.34
N ALA A 211 -13.17 3.56 7.22
CA ALA A 211 -14.54 3.91 7.59
C ALA A 211 -14.60 5.28 8.29
N LEU A 212 -13.69 5.50 9.26
CA LEU A 212 -13.59 6.79 9.94
C LEU A 212 -13.25 7.92 8.97
N GLN A 213 -12.34 7.68 8.04
CA GLN A 213 -11.99 8.66 7.01
C GLN A 213 -13.17 8.95 6.08
N ALA A 214 -13.93 7.93 5.66
CA ALA A 214 -15.14 8.11 4.85
C ALA A 214 -16.18 8.96 5.60
N TYR A 215 -16.40 8.69 6.88
CA TYR A 215 -17.28 9.48 7.73
C TYR A 215 -16.82 10.94 7.82
N GLN A 216 -15.54 11.18 8.10
CA GLN A 216 -14.95 12.52 8.20
C GLN A 216 -15.03 13.30 6.89
N ASN A 217 -14.96 12.61 5.75
CA ASN A 217 -15.11 13.20 4.41
C ASN A 217 -16.59 13.36 3.97
N GLY A 218 -17.55 13.08 4.85
CA GLY A 218 -18.96 13.32 4.60
C GLY A 218 -19.72 12.20 3.89
N ALA A 219 -19.18 10.99 3.78
CA ALA A 219 -19.91 9.88 3.16
C ALA A 219 -21.24 9.61 3.88
N ASP A 220 -22.37 9.59 3.18
CA ASP A 220 -23.71 9.30 3.73
C ASP A 220 -23.83 7.85 4.19
N SER A 221 -23.05 6.95 3.61
CA SER A 221 -23.12 5.50 3.85
C SER A 221 -21.82 4.82 3.49
N LEU A 222 -21.68 3.54 3.85
CA LEU A 222 -20.71 2.65 3.21
C LEU A 222 -21.43 1.83 2.14
N GLY A 223 -21.04 2.04 0.89
CA GLY A 223 -21.59 1.34 -0.26
C GLY A 223 -21.09 -0.10 -0.38
N LEU A 224 -19.84 -0.34 0.06
CA LEU A 224 -19.23 -1.67 0.09
C LEU A 224 -18.15 -1.76 1.17
N VAL A 225 -18.29 -2.73 2.07
CA VAL A 225 -17.23 -3.20 2.96
C VAL A 225 -16.62 -4.46 2.36
N ARG A 226 -15.34 -4.41 2.01
CA ARG A 226 -14.61 -5.53 1.40
C ARG A 226 -14.13 -6.49 2.47
N THR A 227 -14.99 -7.41 2.89
CA THR A 227 -14.69 -8.36 3.98
C THR A 227 -13.65 -9.42 3.59
N GLU A 228 -13.45 -9.67 2.31
CA GLU A 228 -12.41 -10.59 1.81
C GLU A 228 -11.01 -10.18 2.24
N LEU A 229 -10.75 -8.88 2.45
CA LEU A 229 -9.46 -8.39 2.88
C LEU A 229 -9.13 -8.73 4.34
N LEU A 230 -10.13 -8.98 5.19
CA LEU A 230 -9.92 -9.49 6.55
C LEU A 230 -9.29 -10.90 6.53
N PHE A 231 -9.68 -11.71 5.55
CA PHE A 231 -9.13 -13.06 5.36
C PHE A 231 -7.74 -13.04 4.73
N LEU A 232 -7.42 -12.00 3.93
CA LEU A 232 -6.11 -11.85 3.32
C LEU A 232 -5.05 -11.31 4.29
N GLN A 233 -5.47 -10.60 5.34
CA GLN A 233 -4.56 -10.08 6.37
C GLN A 233 -3.97 -11.20 7.25
N ASN A 234 -4.74 -12.26 7.51
CA ASN A 234 -4.30 -13.41 8.28
C ASN A 234 -3.92 -14.58 7.37
N GLN A 235 -2.66 -14.65 6.96
CA GLN A 235 -2.18 -15.67 6.02
C GLN A 235 -2.01 -17.08 6.64
N THR A 236 -2.07 -17.21 7.96
CA THR A 236 -1.81 -18.47 8.67
C THR A 236 -3.09 -19.20 9.08
N HIS A 237 -4.18 -18.49 9.28
CA HIS A 237 -5.49 -19.05 9.62
C HIS A 237 -6.60 -18.09 9.20
N ALA A 238 -7.78 -18.61 8.97
CA ALA A 238 -8.97 -17.77 8.78
C ALA A 238 -9.26 -17.00 10.07
N PRO A 239 -9.69 -15.72 9.99
CA PRO A 239 -10.03 -14.95 11.18
C PRO A 239 -11.18 -15.65 11.95
N SER A 240 -11.02 -15.75 13.27
CA SER A 240 -12.05 -16.27 14.15
C SER A 240 -13.30 -15.38 14.15
N GLU A 241 -14.42 -15.89 14.64
CA GLU A 241 -15.65 -15.13 14.76
C GLU A 241 -15.46 -13.86 15.61
N ASP A 242 -14.73 -13.97 16.72
CA ASP A 242 -14.41 -12.82 17.59
C ASP A 242 -13.53 -11.78 16.91
N GLU A 243 -12.59 -12.19 16.06
CA GLU A 243 -11.75 -11.27 15.28
C GLU A 243 -12.57 -10.54 14.23
N GLN A 244 -13.44 -11.24 13.52
CA GLN A 244 -14.37 -10.65 12.55
C GLN A 244 -15.34 -9.70 13.25
N LEU A 245 -15.92 -10.10 14.37
CA LEU A 245 -16.85 -9.28 15.14
C LEU A 245 -16.21 -7.96 15.58
N ARG A 246 -14.98 -8.00 16.11
CA ARG A 246 -14.25 -6.78 16.50
C ARG A 246 -14.04 -5.84 15.34
N GLN A 247 -13.64 -6.36 14.17
CA GLN A 247 -13.42 -5.54 12.97
C GLN A 247 -14.73 -4.90 12.48
N TYR A 248 -15.81 -5.66 12.43
CA TYR A 248 -17.11 -5.13 12.02
C TYR A 248 -17.66 -4.10 13.02
N GLN A 249 -17.50 -4.34 14.31
CA GLN A 249 -17.87 -3.36 15.34
C GLN A 249 -17.07 -2.07 15.22
N GLY A 250 -15.77 -2.14 14.96
CA GLY A 250 -14.93 -0.97 14.69
C GLY A 250 -15.46 -0.15 13.51
N ILE A 251 -15.77 -0.81 12.39
CA ILE A 251 -16.35 -0.16 11.20
C ILE A 251 -17.70 0.49 11.52
N VAL A 252 -18.60 -0.25 12.21
CA VAL A 252 -19.93 0.27 12.58
C VAL A 252 -19.82 1.50 13.49
N ASN A 253 -18.96 1.42 14.50
CA ASN A 253 -18.73 2.53 15.43
C ASN A 253 -18.14 3.78 14.71
N ALA A 254 -17.21 3.58 13.77
CA ALA A 254 -16.63 4.66 12.98
C ALA A 254 -17.65 5.42 12.12
N MET A 255 -18.74 4.76 11.72
CA MET A 255 -19.80 5.37 10.90
C MET A 255 -20.89 6.10 11.69
N HIS A 256 -20.87 6.05 13.03
CA HIS A 256 -21.77 6.80 13.89
C HIS A 256 -23.27 6.63 13.52
N GLY A 257 -23.70 5.43 13.16
CA GLY A 257 -25.08 5.10 12.81
C GLY A 257 -25.48 5.38 11.35
N ARG A 258 -24.53 5.79 10.47
CA ARG A 258 -24.80 5.87 9.03
C ARG A 258 -24.95 4.46 8.43
N PRO A 259 -25.78 4.28 7.38
CA PRO A 259 -26.00 2.96 6.76
C PRO A 259 -24.71 2.32 6.25
N ILE A 260 -24.64 0.99 6.40
CA ILE A 260 -23.48 0.19 5.96
C ILE A 260 -24.00 -0.97 5.11
N SER A 261 -23.47 -1.13 3.91
CA SER A 261 -23.65 -2.32 3.09
C SER A 261 -22.37 -3.17 3.14
N ALA A 262 -22.48 -4.38 3.66
CA ALA A 262 -21.38 -5.33 3.68
C ALA A 262 -21.67 -6.50 2.74
N VAL A 263 -20.65 -6.97 2.03
CA VAL A 263 -20.70 -8.22 1.29
C VAL A 263 -19.92 -9.24 2.11
N ALA A 264 -20.62 -10.22 2.67
CA ALA A 264 -19.98 -11.29 3.42
C ALA A 264 -19.20 -12.22 2.50
N PHE A 265 -17.93 -12.43 2.82
CA PHE A 265 -17.08 -13.40 2.15
C PHE A 265 -17.26 -14.76 2.80
N MET A 266 -17.77 -15.75 2.06
CA MET A 266 -17.91 -17.12 2.54
C MET A 266 -16.97 -18.05 1.79
N VAL A 267 -16.10 -18.74 2.54
CA VAL A 267 -15.24 -19.80 2.02
C VAL A 267 -15.91 -21.15 2.30
N GLN A 268 -16.28 -21.86 1.25
CA GLN A 268 -16.73 -23.25 1.42
C GLN A 268 -15.50 -24.19 1.49
N PRO A 269 -15.42 -25.09 2.50
CA PRO A 269 -14.23 -25.92 2.73
C PRO A 269 -13.86 -26.87 1.59
N ASN A 270 -14.77 -27.17 0.67
CA ASN A 270 -14.61 -28.30 -0.26
C ASN A 270 -14.58 -27.97 -1.75
N ASN A 271 -14.79 -26.73 -2.22
CA ASN A 271 -14.86 -26.48 -3.68
C ASN A 271 -14.34 -25.13 -4.17
N GLY A 272 -13.65 -24.34 -3.39
CA GLY A 272 -13.04 -23.09 -3.88
C GLY A 272 -14.02 -22.04 -4.43
N CYS A 273 -15.32 -22.23 -4.27
CA CYS A 273 -16.33 -21.25 -4.68
C CYS A 273 -16.53 -20.21 -3.58
N VAL A 274 -16.36 -18.97 -3.95
CA VAL A 274 -16.63 -17.81 -3.10
C VAL A 274 -18.03 -17.31 -3.45
N CYS A 275 -18.94 -17.38 -2.48
CA CYS A 275 -20.28 -16.81 -2.61
C CYS A 275 -20.32 -15.47 -1.88
N PHE A 276 -20.80 -14.43 -2.55
CA PHE A 276 -21.06 -13.13 -1.95
C PHE A 276 -22.55 -13.04 -1.60
N TYR A 277 -22.83 -12.74 -0.33
CA TYR A 277 -24.18 -12.38 0.10
C TYR A 277 -24.21 -10.88 0.41
N ARG A 278 -25.25 -10.22 -0.09
CA ARG A 278 -25.55 -8.83 0.26
C ARG A 278 -26.46 -8.87 1.49
N CYS A 279 -25.98 -8.32 2.61
CA CYS A 279 -26.78 -8.06 3.80
C CYS A 279 -27.47 -6.71 3.70
#